data_5973cc831672ada30387bab6ef517896
#
_entry.id   5973cc831672ada30387bab6ef517896
#
_cell.length_a   1.000
_cell.length_b   1.000
_cell.length_c   1.000
_cell.angle_alpha   90.00
_cell.angle_beta   90.00
_cell.angle_gamma   90.00
#
_symmetry.space_group_name_H-M   'P 1'
#
loop_
_entity.id
_entity.type
_entity.pdbx_description
1 polymer ?
#
loop_
_entity_poly.entity_id
_entity_poly.type
_entity_poly.pdbx_seq_one_letter_code
_entity_poly.pdbx_strand_id
1 'polypeptide(L)'
;MDRGEFAASISEEQEDYIAYRRDEFLKLANTCINEYKNDPSEELFWRIDSALGRASALHFLLNRLPPFEYFEANKEYSEIKDSHQKNMALVNRNKKLEKTLMIKVLAKAGELLELTYAALTLGFGAGVGLFVLNQLCKMLGV
;
A
#
# COMPACT_ATOMS: atom_id res chain seq x y z
N MET A 1 -13.37 -28.19 24.54
CA MET A 1 -14.23 -28.44 23.38
C MET A 1 -13.46 -29.33 22.44
N ASP A 2 -13.92 -30.55 22.28
CA ASP A 2 -13.23 -31.57 21.48
C ASP A 2 -13.50 -31.27 20.00
N ARG A 3 -12.42 -31.16 19.18
CA ARG A 3 -12.53 -30.83 17.74
C ARG A 3 -13.38 -31.87 16.98
N GLY A 4 -13.49 -33.08 17.52
CA GLY A 4 -14.27 -34.17 16.94
C GLY A 4 -15.80 -33.96 17.03
N GLU A 5 -16.29 -33.27 18.06
CA GLU A 5 -17.73 -33.06 18.23
C GLU A 5 -18.32 -31.99 17.29
N PHE A 6 -17.50 -31.00 16.88
CA PHE A 6 -17.98 -29.97 15.96
C PHE A 6 -18.09 -30.49 14.52
N ALA A 7 -17.16 -31.35 14.11
CA ALA A 7 -17.18 -31.94 12.77
C ALA A 7 -18.34 -32.96 12.58
N ALA A 8 -18.79 -33.63 13.66
CA ALA A 8 -19.91 -34.57 13.63
C ALA A 8 -21.28 -33.90 13.44
N SER A 9 -21.39 -32.57 13.50
CA SER A 9 -22.64 -31.81 13.40
C SER A 9 -22.94 -31.28 12.01
N ILE A 10 -22.00 -31.35 11.06
CA ILE A 10 -22.17 -30.83 9.68
C ILE A 10 -22.68 -31.95 8.78
N SER A 11 -23.80 -31.72 8.08
CA SER A 11 -24.33 -32.69 7.11
C SER A 11 -23.47 -32.74 5.85
N GLU A 12 -23.51 -33.86 5.11
CA GLU A 12 -22.77 -34.03 3.85
C GLU A 12 -23.09 -32.92 2.84
N GLU A 13 -24.35 -32.54 2.73
CA GLU A 13 -24.79 -31.41 1.87
C GLU A 13 -24.18 -30.07 2.29
N GLN A 14 -24.01 -29.84 3.59
CA GLN A 14 -23.36 -28.65 4.12
C GLN A 14 -21.85 -28.69 3.86
N GLU A 15 -21.21 -29.86 3.96
CA GLU A 15 -19.79 -30.01 3.61
C GLU A 15 -19.54 -29.71 2.13
N ASP A 16 -20.38 -30.21 1.24
CA ASP A 16 -20.28 -29.98 -0.20
C ASP A 16 -20.48 -28.49 -0.52
N TYR A 17 -21.44 -27.83 0.13
CA TYR A 17 -21.63 -26.39 -0.03
C TYR A 17 -20.43 -25.59 0.46
N ILE A 18 -19.85 -25.92 1.61
CA ILE A 18 -18.66 -25.27 2.17
C ILE A 18 -17.46 -25.47 1.24
N ALA A 19 -17.28 -26.71 0.70
CA ALA A 19 -16.22 -27.02 -0.24
C ALA A 19 -16.35 -26.21 -1.53
N TYR A 20 -17.56 -26.14 -2.09
CA TYR A 20 -17.86 -25.32 -3.26
C TYR A 20 -17.51 -23.84 -3.03
N ARG A 21 -17.94 -23.26 -1.91
CA ARG A 21 -17.67 -21.86 -1.57
C ARG A 21 -16.18 -21.60 -1.36
N ARG A 22 -15.45 -22.52 -0.75
CA ARG A 22 -13.99 -22.43 -0.62
C ARG A 22 -13.33 -22.36 -2.00
N ASP A 23 -13.73 -23.21 -2.93
CA ASP A 23 -13.15 -23.30 -4.26
C ASP A 23 -13.45 -22.04 -5.09
N GLU A 24 -14.64 -21.43 -4.92
CA GLU A 24 -14.95 -20.12 -5.51
C GLU A 24 -13.98 -19.03 -5.01
N PHE A 25 -13.69 -18.99 -3.70
CA PHE A 25 -12.73 -18.01 -3.17
C PHE A 25 -11.30 -18.29 -3.64
N LEU A 26 -10.88 -19.54 -3.78
CA LEU A 26 -9.58 -19.87 -4.35
C LEU A 26 -9.49 -19.42 -5.82
N LYS A 27 -10.53 -19.65 -6.60
CA LYS A 27 -10.59 -19.18 -7.99
C LYS A 27 -10.52 -17.65 -8.07
N LEU A 28 -11.22 -16.95 -7.19
CA LEU A 28 -11.15 -15.50 -7.10
C LEU A 28 -9.76 -15.02 -6.73
N ALA A 29 -9.11 -15.67 -5.74
CA ALA A 29 -7.75 -15.33 -5.33
C ALA A 29 -6.76 -15.49 -6.49
N ASN A 30 -6.81 -16.62 -7.21
CA ASN A 30 -5.95 -16.88 -8.37
C ASN A 30 -6.18 -15.85 -9.50
N THR A 31 -7.42 -15.48 -9.74
CA THR A 31 -7.74 -14.41 -10.72
C THR A 31 -7.09 -13.09 -10.31
N CYS A 32 -7.30 -12.66 -9.05
CA CYS A 32 -6.71 -11.42 -8.55
C CYS A 32 -5.17 -11.46 -8.49
N ILE A 33 -4.56 -12.62 -8.20
CA ILE A 33 -3.09 -12.81 -8.26
C ILE A 33 -2.58 -12.57 -9.68
N ASN A 34 -3.24 -13.13 -10.69
CA ASN A 34 -2.86 -12.95 -12.08
C ASN A 34 -3.04 -11.49 -12.54
N GLU A 35 -4.12 -10.83 -12.13
CA GLU A 35 -4.34 -9.41 -12.38
C GLU A 35 -3.26 -8.57 -11.72
N TYR A 36 -2.92 -8.83 -10.45
CA TYR A 36 -1.89 -8.13 -9.69
C TYR A 36 -0.50 -8.25 -10.32
N LYS A 37 -0.15 -9.39 -10.90
CA LYS A 37 1.13 -9.58 -11.61
C LYS A 37 1.26 -8.65 -12.82
N ASN A 38 0.13 -8.32 -13.46
CA ASN A 38 0.11 -7.45 -14.64
C ASN A 38 -0.02 -5.96 -14.27
N ASP A 39 -0.84 -5.66 -13.28
CA ASP A 39 -1.11 -4.29 -12.81
C ASP A 39 -1.22 -4.26 -11.27
N PRO A 40 -0.08 -4.10 -10.56
CA PRO A 40 -0.06 -4.10 -9.11
C PRO A 40 -0.85 -2.93 -8.51
N SER A 41 -1.89 -3.23 -7.75
CA SER A 41 -2.68 -2.22 -7.04
C SER A 41 -2.96 -2.64 -5.60
N GLU A 42 -3.16 -1.65 -4.72
CA GLU A 42 -3.51 -1.89 -3.32
C GLU A 42 -4.87 -2.58 -3.20
N GLU A 43 -5.82 -2.25 -4.08
CA GLU A 43 -7.13 -2.88 -4.12
C GLU A 43 -7.03 -4.38 -4.42
N LEU A 44 -6.27 -4.77 -5.45
CA LEU A 44 -6.06 -6.16 -5.80
C LEU A 44 -5.35 -6.92 -4.67
N PHE A 45 -4.36 -6.30 -4.02
CA PHE A 45 -3.68 -6.89 -2.87
C PHE A 45 -4.68 -7.25 -1.76
N TRP A 46 -5.56 -6.33 -1.36
CA TRP A 46 -6.57 -6.59 -0.34
C TRP A 46 -7.64 -7.61 -0.77
N ARG A 47 -7.97 -7.65 -2.07
CA ARG A 47 -8.89 -8.67 -2.60
C ARG A 47 -8.30 -10.07 -2.53
N ILE A 48 -7.00 -10.23 -2.83
CA ILE A 48 -6.29 -11.51 -2.67
C ILE A 48 -6.29 -11.95 -1.21
N ASP A 49 -5.87 -11.07 -0.29
CA ASP A 49 -5.82 -11.34 1.15
C ASP A 49 -7.18 -11.79 1.68
N SER A 50 -8.25 -11.05 1.34
CA SER A 50 -9.62 -11.36 1.74
C SER A 50 -10.11 -12.71 1.17
N ALA A 51 -9.83 -13.01 -0.09
CA ALA A 51 -10.26 -14.23 -0.73
C ALA A 51 -9.54 -15.45 -0.12
N LEU A 52 -8.22 -15.38 0.07
CA LEU A 52 -7.45 -16.44 0.71
C LEU A 52 -7.84 -16.63 2.19
N GLY A 53 -8.08 -15.56 2.92
CA GLY A 53 -8.55 -15.61 4.29
C GLY A 53 -9.91 -16.33 4.42
N ARG A 54 -10.86 -16.04 3.52
CA ARG A 54 -12.16 -16.73 3.46
C ARG A 54 -12.02 -18.18 3.06
N ALA A 55 -11.20 -18.50 2.07
CA ALA A 55 -10.93 -19.87 1.69
C ALA A 55 -10.31 -20.68 2.83
N SER A 56 -9.37 -20.07 3.57
CA SER A 56 -8.76 -20.68 4.76
C SER A 56 -9.77 -20.95 5.87
N ALA A 57 -10.65 -20.01 6.16
CA ALA A 57 -11.70 -20.18 7.17
C ALA A 57 -12.65 -21.33 6.81
N LEU A 58 -13.11 -21.40 5.56
CA LEU A 58 -13.99 -22.47 5.09
C LEU A 58 -13.27 -23.81 5.09
N HIS A 59 -11.99 -23.83 4.70
CA HIS A 59 -11.18 -25.04 4.75
C HIS A 59 -11.05 -25.58 6.18
N PHE A 60 -10.82 -24.69 7.15
CA PHE A 60 -10.75 -25.09 8.56
C PHE A 60 -12.02 -25.77 9.05
N LEU A 61 -13.19 -25.35 8.55
CA LEU A 61 -14.49 -25.96 8.90
C LEU A 61 -14.64 -27.38 8.35
N LEU A 62 -14.01 -27.68 7.20
CA LEU A 62 -14.10 -29.00 6.56
C LEU A 62 -13.25 -30.08 7.24
N ASN A 63 -12.29 -29.71 8.08
CA ASN A 63 -11.33 -30.63 8.72
C ASN A 63 -10.67 -31.62 7.75
N ARG A 64 -10.49 -31.20 6.48
CA ARG A 64 -9.87 -31.96 5.39
C ARG A 64 -8.53 -31.33 5.03
N LEU A 65 -7.67 -32.07 4.31
CA LEU A 65 -6.44 -31.50 3.78
C LEU A 65 -6.76 -30.43 2.73
N PRO A 66 -6.03 -29.26 2.74
CA PRO A 66 -6.22 -28.24 1.74
C PRO A 66 -5.95 -28.79 0.33
N PRO A 67 -6.70 -28.36 -0.69
CA PRO A 67 -6.37 -28.67 -2.06
C PRO A 67 -5.01 -28.08 -2.45
N PHE A 68 -4.35 -28.68 -3.42
CA PHE A 68 -3.03 -28.25 -3.89
C PHE A 68 -3.03 -26.78 -4.33
N GLU A 69 -4.08 -26.35 -4.99
CA GLU A 69 -4.29 -24.96 -5.46
C GLU A 69 -4.26 -23.95 -4.32
N TYR A 70 -4.66 -24.35 -3.12
CA TYR A 70 -4.58 -23.48 -1.94
C TYR A 70 -3.11 -23.22 -1.54
N PHE A 71 -2.26 -24.23 -1.59
CA PHE A 71 -0.84 -24.08 -1.28
C PHE A 71 -0.11 -23.24 -2.32
N GLU A 72 -0.41 -23.43 -3.59
CA GLU A 72 0.15 -22.62 -4.68
C GLU A 72 -0.26 -21.16 -4.54
N ALA A 73 -1.56 -20.88 -4.36
CA ALA A 73 -2.07 -19.52 -4.17
C ALA A 73 -1.46 -18.83 -2.95
N ASN A 74 -1.29 -19.53 -1.83
CA ASN A 74 -0.64 -18.99 -0.64
C ASN A 74 0.84 -18.71 -0.85
N LYS A 75 1.56 -19.56 -1.59
CA LYS A 75 2.96 -19.32 -1.93
C LYS A 75 3.11 -18.07 -2.78
N GLU A 76 2.35 -17.96 -3.86
CA GLU A 76 2.34 -16.77 -4.73
C GLU A 76 1.95 -15.50 -3.98
N TYR A 77 0.95 -15.59 -3.11
CA TYR A 77 0.55 -14.48 -2.27
C TYR A 77 1.66 -14.05 -1.30
N SER A 78 2.41 -14.98 -0.73
CA SER A 78 3.55 -14.64 0.14
C SER A 78 4.61 -13.83 -0.60
N GLU A 79 4.92 -14.19 -1.84
CA GLU A 79 5.85 -13.45 -2.70
C GLU A 79 5.33 -12.04 -3.04
N ILE A 80 4.03 -11.93 -3.35
CA ILE A 80 3.35 -10.65 -3.58
C ILE A 80 3.39 -9.78 -2.33
N LYS A 81 3.11 -10.34 -1.17
CA LYS A 81 3.09 -9.64 0.12
C LYS A 81 4.45 -9.05 0.45
N ASP A 82 5.52 -9.81 0.27
CA ASP A 82 6.89 -9.34 0.50
C ASP A 82 7.25 -8.20 -0.45
N SER A 83 6.88 -8.32 -1.72
CA SER A 83 7.09 -7.28 -2.73
C SER A 83 6.27 -6.02 -2.43
N HIS A 84 5.00 -6.19 -2.07
CA HIS A 84 4.10 -5.09 -1.72
C HIS A 84 4.60 -4.32 -0.49
N GLN A 85 5.03 -5.01 0.56
CA GLN A 85 5.60 -4.38 1.76
C GLN A 85 6.87 -3.57 1.44
N LYS A 86 7.76 -4.09 0.60
CA LYS A 86 8.96 -3.37 0.14
C LYS A 86 8.59 -2.11 -0.62
N ASN A 87 7.62 -2.20 -1.53
CA ASN A 87 7.15 -1.06 -2.32
C ASN A 87 6.49 0.00 -1.43
N MET A 88 5.65 -0.39 -0.48
CA MET A 88 5.03 0.54 0.47
C MET A 88 6.07 1.23 1.37
N ALA A 89 7.10 0.52 1.81
CA ALA A 89 8.20 1.11 2.57
C ALA A 89 8.95 2.17 1.75
N LEU A 90 9.21 1.91 0.45
CA LEU A 90 9.83 2.87 -0.46
C LEU A 90 8.93 4.10 -0.70
N VAL A 91 7.64 3.90 -0.95
CA VAL A 91 6.67 5.01 -1.11
C VAL A 91 6.62 5.88 0.14
N ASN A 92 6.54 5.28 1.32
CA ASN A 92 6.53 6.01 2.58
C ASN A 92 7.84 6.78 2.83
N ARG A 93 9.00 6.20 2.47
CA ARG A 93 10.29 6.87 2.52
C ARG A 93 10.34 8.07 1.58
N ASN A 94 9.86 7.92 0.35
CA ASN A 94 9.81 9.00 -0.63
C ASN A 94 8.88 10.14 -0.17
N LYS A 95 7.68 9.83 0.32
CA LYS A 95 6.76 10.83 0.90
C LYS A 95 7.41 11.60 2.06
N LYS A 96 8.17 10.90 2.92
CA LYS A 96 8.90 11.53 4.03
C LYS A 96 10.00 12.45 3.53
N LEU A 97 10.74 12.04 2.48
CA LEU A 97 11.77 12.86 1.85
C LEU A 97 11.18 14.11 1.19
N GLU A 98 10.10 13.97 0.43
CA GLU A 98 9.39 15.08 -0.20
C GLU A 98 8.91 16.11 0.84
N LYS A 99 8.28 15.62 1.92
CA LYS A 99 7.86 16.49 3.03
C LYS A 99 9.04 17.24 3.68
N THR A 100 10.17 16.55 3.87
CA THR A 100 11.38 17.15 4.45
C THR A 100 12.00 18.20 3.51
N LEU A 101 12.03 17.93 2.20
CA LEU A 101 12.49 18.87 1.19
C LEU A 101 11.60 20.10 1.14
N MET A 102 10.28 19.91 1.15
CA MET A 102 9.30 21.00 1.15
C MET A 102 9.47 21.92 2.35
N ILE A 103 9.66 21.37 3.55
CA ILE A 103 9.95 22.13 4.77
C ILE A 103 11.24 22.93 4.63
N LYS A 104 12.31 22.35 4.10
CA LYS A 104 13.60 23.04 3.88
C LYS A 104 13.47 24.18 2.87
N VAL A 105 12.71 23.97 1.79
CA VAL A 105 12.46 25.01 0.78
C VAL A 105 11.66 26.16 1.38
N LEU A 106 10.61 25.88 2.16
CA LEU A 106 9.81 26.89 2.85
C LEU A 106 10.63 27.67 3.88
N ALA A 107 11.50 27.00 4.65
CA ALA A 107 12.38 27.67 5.61
C ALA A 107 13.35 28.62 4.90
N LYS A 108 14.00 28.19 3.81
CA LYS A 108 14.87 29.07 3.00
C LYS A 108 14.13 30.23 2.35
N ALA A 109 12.90 30.01 1.88
CA ALA A 109 12.07 31.09 1.35
C ALA A 109 11.72 32.11 2.44
N GLY A 110 11.46 31.66 3.67
CA GLY A 110 11.24 32.54 4.83
C GLY A 110 12.47 33.39 5.15
N GLU A 111 13.67 32.80 5.22
CA GLU A 111 14.94 33.52 5.43
C GLU A 111 15.19 34.61 4.35
N LEU A 112 14.88 34.30 3.09
CA LEU A 112 15.01 35.23 1.98
C LEU A 112 14.01 36.37 2.07
N LEU A 113 12.78 36.12 2.52
CA LEU A 113 11.76 37.15 2.75
C LEU A 113 12.16 38.08 3.90
N GLU A 114 12.72 37.56 4.98
CA GLU A 114 13.24 38.38 6.10
C GLU A 114 14.40 39.28 5.65
N LEU A 115 15.34 38.75 4.84
CA LEU A 115 16.44 39.53 4.27
C LEU A 115 15.97 40.61 3.32
N THR A 116 14.94 40.33 2.49
CA THR A 116 14.33 41.37 1.62
C THR A 116 13.64 42.44 2.42
N TYR A 117 12.90 42.08 3.46
CA TYR A 117 12.25 43.04 4.33
C TYR A 117 13.27 43.91 5.06
N ALA A 118 14.33 43.34 5.61
CA ALA A 118 15.43 44.06 6.24
C ALA A 118 16.14 45.00 5.25
N ALA A 119 16.39 44.57 4.02
CA ALA A 119 17.00 45.42 2.98
C ALA A 119 16.11 46.61 2.58
N LEU A 120 14.79 46.38 2.48
CA LEU A 120 13.82 47.45 2.20
C LEU A 120 13.72 48.47 3.34
N THR A 121 13.73 48.02 4.60
CA THR A 121 13.66 48.91 5.78
C THR A 121 14.95 49.72 5.99
N LEU A 122 16.12 49.20 5.53
CA LEU A 122 17.39 49.89 5.60
C LEU A 122 17.62 50.91 4.44
N GLY A 123 16.63 51.08 3.53
CA GLY A 123 16.69 52.07 2.47
C GLY A 123 17.60 51.72 1.30
N PHE A 124 18.03 50.46 1.18
CA PHE A 124 18.70 49.94 -0.01
C PHE A 124 17.67 49.87 -1.14
N GLY A 125 17.73 50.81 -2.07
CA GLY A 125 16.72 51.02 -3.10
C GLY A 125 16.41 49.81 -3.99
N ALA A 126 15.45 49.99 -4.91
CA ALA A 126 14.79 49.00 -5.77
C ALA A 126 15.72 47.92 -6.45
N GLY A 127 17.02 48.21 -6.58
CA GLY A 127 17.99 47.28 -7.18
C GLY A 127 18.25 45.99 -6.37
N VAL A 128 18.22 46.08 -5.03
CA VAL A 128 18.43 44.89 -4.17
C VAL A 128 17.18 44.02 -4.14
N GLY A 129 16.00 44.65 -4.17
CA GLY A 129 14.73 43.91 -4.24
C GLY A 129 14.60 43.09 -5.53
N LEU A 130 15.00 43.64 -6.67
CA LEU A 130 15.04 42.95 -7.96
C LEU A 130 16.08 41.79 -7.99
N PHE A 131 17.24 41.98 -7.35
CA PHE A 131 18.26 40.94 -7.26
C PHE A 131 17.76 39.74 -6.44
N VAL A 132 17.13 39.97 -5.30
CA VAL A 132 16.60 38.93 -4.44
C VAL A 132 15.41 38.22 -5.11
N LEU A 133 14.53 38.93 -5.80
CA LEU A 133 13.45 38.33 -6.60
C LEU A 133 14.00 37.42 -7.71
N ASN A 134 15.06 37.87 -8.41
CA ASN A 134 15.71 37.05 -9.44
C ASN A 134 16.36 35.77 -8.87
N GLN A 135 16.94 35.83 -7.66
CA GLN A 135 17.47 34.66 -6.99
C GLN A 135 16.35 33.71 -6.54
N LEU A 136 15.23 34.23 -6.06
CA LEU A 136 14.04 33.45 -5.71
C LEU A 136 13.46 32.73 -6.94
N CYS A 137 13.28 33.40 -8.06
CA CYS A 137 12.82 32.80 -9.31
C CYS A 137 13.75 31.67 -9.78
N LYS A 138 15.06 31.88 -9.73
CA LYS A 138 16.06 30.84 -10.07
C LYS A 138 15.99 29.63 -9.14
N MET A 139 15.73 29.81 -7.84
CA MET A 139 15.64 28.73 -6.87
C MET A 139 14.32 27.94 -6.99
N LEU A 140 13.26 28.59 -7.42
CA LEU A 140 11.94 27.96 -7.63
C LEU A 140 11.77 27.37 -9.03
N GLY A 141 12.77 27.54 -9.92
CA GLY A 141 12.76 27.00 -11.27
C GLY A 141 11.76 27.68 -12.21
N VAL A 142 11.40 28.94 -11.92
CA VAL A 142 10.52 29.79 -12.75
C VAL A 142 11.35 30.82 -13.50
#